data_2355227f508d65498fa9ea299831a491
#
_entry.id   2355227f508d65498fa9ea299831a491
#
_cell.length_a   1.000
_cell.length_b   1.000
_cell.length_c   1.000
_cell.angle_alpha   90.00
_cell.angle_beta   90.00
_cell.angle_gamma   90.00
#
_symmetry.space_group_name_H-M   'P 1'
#
loop_
_entity.id
_entity.type
_entity.pdbx_description
1 polymer ?
#
loop_
_entity_poly.entity_id
_entity_poly.type
_entity_poly.pdbx_seq_one_letter_code
_entity_poly.pdbx_strand_id
1 'polypeptide(L)'
;MLYFIPTPIGNLEDITIRGLKLLTSTPLIFCEDTRVAKKLINLLKERFGKSEETKQKFISLHSHNEQHVINSLNVDDFLTSDTVYISDAGMPCISDPGAVLVKFAQENGIPFCVLPGANALLLALAASGFEGTKFYFHGFLPHKKEARMKELREILPLKYNSVLYESTHRILQLSLELAKIAPQRVIYLIKEATKMYETHYKGSASELAEKLKTANLNGEWAVVIKGEEQKKSEYLTKEDILPLLLPAKQKAKLLAKVTGESVKEWYDILIKDN
;
A
#
# COMPACT_ATOMS: atom_id res chain seq x y z
N MET A 1 -27.54 4.87 3.82
CA MET A 1 -26.33 4.82 2.95
C MET A 1 -25.12 4.41 3.78
N LEU A 2 -24.22 3.57 3.25
CA LEU A 2 -22.99 3.15 3.94
C LEU A 2 -21.79 4.02 3.52
N TYR A 3 -21.08 4.61 4.48
CA TYR A 3 -19.92 5.45 4.24
C TYR A 3 -18.64 4.79 4.78
N PHE A 4 -17.63 4.68 3.94
CA PHE A 4 -16.28 4.31 4.35
C PHE A 4 -15.47 5.59 4.53
N ILE A 5 -15.05 5.88 5.76
CA ILE A 5 -14.46 7.17 6.11
C ILE A 5 -13.00 6.98 6.53
N PRO A 6 -12.04 7.57 5.81
CA PRO A 6 -10.65 7.64 6.28
C PRO A 6 -10.55 8.43 7.58
N THR A 7 -9.83 7.86 8.54
CA THR A 7 -9.55 8.50 9.83
C THR A 7 -8.17 9.15 9.84
N PRO A 8 -7.92 10.15 10.69
CA PRO A 8 -6.60 10.72 10.84
C PRO A 8 -5.52 9.68 11.18
N ILE A 9 -4.34 9.82 10.59
CA ILE A 9 -3.19 8.93 10.84
C ILE A 9 -2.24 9.48 11.92
N GLY A 10 -2.53 10.67 12.45
CA GLY A 10 -1.71 11.30 13.48
C GLY A 10 -2.23 12.66 13.91
N ASN A 11 -2.69 13.48 12.97
CA ASN A 11 -3.23 14.82 13.24
C ASN A 11 -4.75 14.82 13.05
N LEU A 12 -5.50 15.20 14.09
CA LEU A 12 -6.97 15.25 14.02
C LEU A 12 -7.49 16.23 12.95
N GLU A 13 -6.70 17.23 12.58
CA GLU A 13 -7.05 18.23 11.58
C GLU A 13 -7.02 17.69 10.14
N ASP A 14 -6.45 16.50 9.94
CA ASP A 14 -6.48 15.79 8.64
C ASP A 14 -7.82 15.12 8.36
N ILE A 15 -8.78 15.17 9.29
CA ILE A 15 -10.15 14.72 9.04
C ILE A 15 -10.84 15.63 8.03
N THR A 16 -11.51 15.06 7.04
CA THR A 16 -12.32 15.89 6.13
C THR A 16 -13.57 16.43 6.85
N ILE A 17 -14.01 17.61 6.47
CA ILE A 17 -15.25 18.23 7.01
C ILE A 17 -16.45 17.28 6.85
N ARG A 18 -16.54 16.58 5.71
CA ARG A 18 -17.61 15.61 5.45
C ARG A 18 -17.47 14.38 6.34
N GLY A 19 -16.25 13.86 6.53
CA GLY A 19 -15.97 12.75 7.44
C GLY A 19 -16.31 13.10 8.89
N LEU A 20 -15.89 14.28 9.36
CA LEU A 20 -16.20 14.78 10.70
C LEU A 20 -17.71 14.82 10.94
N LYS A 21 -18.47 15.42 10.03
CA LYS A 21 -19.95 15.51 10.15
C LYS A 21 -20.57 14.10 10.26
N LEU A 22 -20.21 13.19 9.37
CA LEU A 22 -20.77 11.83 9.36
C LEU A 22 -20.38 11.06 10.63
N LEU A 23 -19.13 11.10 11.04
CA LEU A 23 -18.65 10.40 12.25
C LEU A 23 -19.34 10.86 13.52
N THR A 24 -19.69 12.13 13.58
CA THR A 24 -20.30 12.72 14.81
C THR A 24 -21.82 12.62 14.85
N SER A 25 -22.50 12.42 13.71
CA SER A 25 -23.98 12.40 13.61
C SER A 25 -24.57 11.02 13.31
N THR A 26 -23.80 10.07 12.73
CA THR A 26 -24.33 8.77 12.32
C THR A 26 -24.55 7.85 13.53
N PRO A 27 -25.74 7.20 13.63
CA PRO A 27 -26.09 6.39 14.79
C PRO A 27 -25.40 5.00 14.81
N LEU A 28 -25.05 4.45 13.66
CA LEU A 28 -24.44 3.12 13.55
C LEU A 28 -23.05 3.20 12.93
N ILE A 29 -22.03 2.75 13.70
CA ILE A 29 -20.63 2.79 13.31
C ILE A 29 -20.04 1.39 13.39
N PHE A 30 -19.60 0.89 12.25
CA PHE A 30 -18.71 -0.26 12.17
C PHE A 30 -17.27 0.22 12.27
N CYS A 31 -16.44 -0.48 13.03
CA CYS A 31 -15.05 -0.10 13.24
C CYS A 31 -14.18 -1.32 13.57
N GLU A 32 -12.89 -1.21 13.35
CA GLU A 32 -11.95 -2.27 13.66
C GLU A 32 -11.87 -2.50 15.17
N ASP A 33 -11.51 -1.48 15.97
CA ASP A 33 -11.56 -1.49 17.43
C ASP A 33 -12.53 -0.42 17.96
N THR A 34 -13.56 -0.86 18.68
CA THR A 34 -14.58 0.05 19.23
C THR A 34 -14.04 1.03 20.28
N ARG A 35 -12.94 0.71 20.93
CA ARG A 35 -12.28 1.59 21.92
C ARG A 35 -11.55 2.73 21.21
N VAL A 36 -10.82 2.40 20.14
CA VAL A 36 -10.12 3.37 19.29
C VAL A 36 -11.12 4.30 18.62
N ALA A 37 -12.17 3.74 18.01
CA ALA A 37 -13.22 4.51 17.36
C ALA A 37 -13.93 5.49 18.30
N LYS A 38 -14.34 5.04 19.49
CA LYS A 38 -14.97 5.91 20.50
C LYS A 38 -14.04 7.02 20.96
N LYS A 39 -12.76 6.70 21.22
CA LYS A 39 -11.76 7.70 21.59
C LYS A 39 -11.58 8.74 20.51
N LEU A 40 -11.43 8.33 19.25
CA LEU A 40 -11.30 9.23 18.12
C LEU A 40 -12.50 10.18 18.01
N ILE A 41 -13.71 9.64 18.03
CA ILE A 41 -14.93 10.44 17.87
C ILE A 41 -15.10 11.45 19.03
N ASN A 42 -14.77 11.06 20.25
CA ASN A 42 -14.79 11.96 21.39
C ASN A 42 -13.79 13.12 21.22
N LEU A 43 -12.55 12.80 20.82
CA LEU A 43 -11.52 13.82 20.54
C LEU A 43 -11.95 14.76 19.41
N LEU A 44 -12.58 14.25 18.35
CA LEU A 44 -13.11 15.08 17.27
C LEU A 44 -14.24 16.00 17.76
N LYS A 45 -15.16 15.50 18.60
CA LYS A 45 -16.22 16.30 19.20
C LYS A 45 -15.68 17.41 20.13
N GLU A 46 -14.65 17.10 20.92
CA GLU A 46 -13.98 18.05 21.79
C GLU A 46 -13.25 19.14 20.98
N ARG A 47 -12.52 18.73 19.94
CA ARG A 47 -11.67 19.64 19.15
C ARG A 47 -12.45 20.57 18.24
N PHE A 48 -13.51 20.07 17.59
CA PHE A 48 -14.23 20.78 16.53
C PHE A 48 -15.66 21.22 16.90
N GLY A 49 -16.05 20.99 18.13
CA GLY A 49 -17.38 21.33 18.62
C GLY A 49 -18.39 20.19 18.48
N LYS A 50 -19.44 20.24 19.28
CA LYS A 50 -20.46 19.20 19.35
C LYS A 50 -21.38 19.26 18.13
N SER A 51 -21.54 18.13 17.44
CA SER A 51 -22.80 17.84 16.78
C SER A 51 -23.83 17.42 17.86
N GLU A 52 -25.11 17.44 17.53
CA GLU A 52 -26.19 16.96 18.40
C GLU A 52 -25.83 15.63 19.07
N GLU A 53 -26.27 15.39 20.31
CA GLU A 53 -25.99 14.15 21.05
C GLU A 53 -26.71 12.95 20.40
N THR A 54 -26.13 12.42 19.33
CA THR A 54 -26.60 11.19 18.71
C THR A 54 -26.11 10.01 19.54
N LYS A 55 -27.03 9.16 20.00
CA LYS A 55 -26.69 7.90 20.65
C LYS A 55 -26.10 6.96 19.58
N GLN A 56 -24.80 6.74 19.65
CA GLN A 56 -24.07 5.93 18.67
C GLN A 56 -23.91 4.49 19.13
N LYS A 57 -24.23 3.54 18.25
CA LYS A 57 -23.94 2.11 18.41
C LYS A 57 -22.68 1.77 17.63
N PHE A 58 -21.76 1.04 18.28
CA PHE A 58 -20.50 0.61 17.68
C PHE A 58 -20.51 -0.92 17.52
N ILE A 59 -20.14 -1.38 16.33
CA ILE A 59 -19.98 -2.79 16.00
C ILE A 59 -18.55 -3.03 15.56
N SER A 60 -17.86 -3.95 16.25
CA SER A 60 -16.51 -4.34 15.84
C SER A 60 -16.54 -5.21 14.60
N LEU A 61 -15.77 -4.83 13.57
CA LEU A 61 -15.58 -5.56 12.33
C LEU A 61 -14.10 -5.54 11.96
N HIS A 62 -13.41 -6.64 12.19
CA HIS A 62 -11.99 -6.84 11.96
C HIS A 62 -11.73 -8.18 11.27
N SER A 63 -10.52 -8.41 10.76
CA SER A 63 -10.15 -9.57 9.95
C SER A 63 -10.52 -10.95 10.54
N HIS A 64 -10.62 -11.06 11.87
CA HIS A 64 -10.94 -12.33 12.52
C HIS A 64 -12.46 -12.56 12.71
N ASN A 65 -13.30 -11.53 12.63
CA ASN A 65 -14.75 -11.66 12.85
C ASN A 65 -15.60 -11.19 11.66
N GLU A 66 -15.01 -10.58 10.65
CA GLU A 66 -15.75 -9.93 9.55
C GLU A 66 -16.76 -10.85 8.88
N GLN A 67 -16.44 -12.12 8.62
CA GLN A 67 -17.37 -13.05 8.01
C GLN A 67 -18.57 -13.36 8.91
N HIS A 68 -18.34 -13.52 10.22
CA HIS A 68 -19.41 -13.74 11.19
C HIS A 68 -20.33 -12.51 11.30
N VAL A 69 -19.73 -11.33 11.37
CA VAL A 69 -20.49 -10.06 11.43
C VAL A 69 -21.32 -9.88 10.17
N ILE A 70 -20.73 -10.03 8.97
CA ILE A 70 -21.42 -9.89 7.69
C ILE A 70 -22.63 -10.82 7.59
N ASN A 71 -22.50 -12.08 8.01
CA ASN A 71 -23.60 -13.06 7.98
C ASN A 71 -24.76 -12.70 8.93
N SER A 72 -24.53 -11.82 9.91
CA SER A 72 -25.53 -11.36 10.87
C SER A 72 -26.17 -10.02 10.51
N LEU A 73 -25.71 -9.34 9.43
CA LEU A 73 -26.23 -8.06 9.04
C LEU A 73 -27.61 -8.17 8.37
N ASN A 74 -28.48 -7.22 8.70
CA ASN A 74 -29.74 -7.02 7.98
C ASN A 74 -29.56 -5.88 6.96
N VAL A 75 -29.91 -6.12 5.71
CA VAL A 75 -29.85 -5.14 4.61
C VAL A 75 -30.70 -3.90 4.93
N ASP A 76 -31.85 -4.08 5.59
CA ASP A 76 -32.75 -2.99 5.95
C ASP A 76 -32.09 -1.94 6.86
N ASP A 77 -31.14 -2.33 7.70
CA ASP A 77 -30.41 -1.40 8.58
C ASP A 77 -29.63 -0.35 7.77
N PHE A 78 -29.16 -0.72 6.57
CA PHE A 78 -28.40 0.17 5.67
C PHE A 78 -29.30 0.99 4.76
N LEU A 79 -30.52 0.56 4.52
CA LEU A 79 -31.48 1.27 3.66
C LEU A 79 -32.26 2.34 4.45
N THR A 80 -32.48 2.09 5.73
CA THR A 80 -33.31 2.98 6.59
C THR A 80 -32.52 4.10 7.26
N SER A 81 -31.19 3.93 7.47
CA SER A 81 -30.36 4.93 8.11
C SER A 81 -28.94 4.98 7.50
N ASP A 82 -28.27 6.10 7.72
CA ASP A 82 -26.83 6.21 7.38
C ASP A 82 -26.01 5.35 8.35
N THR A 83 -25.00 4.70 7.80
CA THR A 83 -24.04 3.86 8.51
C THR A 83 -22.62 4.24 8.12
N VAL A 84 -21.69 4.08 9.02
CA VAL A 84 -20.27 4.41 8.79
C VAL A 84 -19.41 3.19 9.08
N TYR A 85 -18.37 2.99 8.27
CA TYR A 85 -17.25 2.10 8.57
C TYR A 85 -15.94 2.90 8.64
N ILE A 86 -15.14 2.65 9.68
CA ILE A 86 -13.80 3.20 9.86
C ILE A 86 -12.80 2.11 10.27
N SER A 87 -11.57 2.20 9.80
CA SER A 87 -10.40 1.53 10.38
C SER A 87 -9.83 2.33 11.54
N ASP A 88 -8.88 1.77 12.25
CA ASP A 88 -8.24 2.44 13.39
C ASP A 88 -7.46 3.69 12.96
N ALA A 89 -6.81 3.68 11.78
CA ALA A 89 -6.11 4.83 11.22
C ALA A 89 -6.05 4.79 9.69
N GLY A 90 -6.28 5.91 9.04
CA GLY A 90 -6.12 6.07 7.59
C GLY A 90 -7.29 5.58 6.74
N MET A 91 -6.98 5.15 5.52
CA MET A 91 -7.94 4.72 4.51
C MET A 91 -8.39 3.29 4.77
N PRO A 92 -9.68 3.04 5.06
CA PRO A 92 -10.19 1.69 5.26
C PRO A 92 -10.09 0.85 3.97
N CYS A 93 -10.09 -0.48 4.12
CA CYS A 93 -10.08 -1.46 3.02
C CYS A 93 -8.78 -1.55 2.20
N ILE A 94 -7.69 -0.88 2.58
CA ILE A 94 -6.41 -0.95 1.85
C ILE A 94 -5.44 -1.96 2.51
N SER A 95 -5.07 -1.75 3.77
CA SER A 95 -4.32 -2.71 4.60
C SER A 95 -5.15 -3.18 5.79
N ASP A 96 -6.34 -2.64 5.91
CA ASP A 96 -7.26 -2.80 7.00
C ASP A 96 -8.48 -3.62 6.55
N PRO A 97 -9.25 -4.19 7.49
CA PRO A 97 -10.50 -4.87 7.20
C PRO A 97 -11.54 -3.94 6.57
N GLY A 98 -12.65 -4.51 6.08
CA GLY A 98 -13.77 -3.76 5.51
C GLY A 98 -14.05 -4.03 4.04
N ALA A 99 -13.09 -4.61 3.29
CA ALA A 99 -13.34 -5.00 1.89
C ALA A 99 -14.53 -5.96 1.76
N VAL A 100 -14.73 -6.83 2.75
CA VAL A 100 -15.87 -7.76 2.81
C VAL A 100 -17.20 -6.99 2.96
N LEU A 101 -17.20 -5.89 3.72
CA LEU A 101 -18.38 -5.03 3.87
C LEU A 101 -18.69 -4.26 2.57
N VAL A 102 -17.66 -3.83 1.81
CA VAL A 102 -17.86 -3.25 0.47
C VAL A 102 -18.50 -4.28 -0.45
N LYS A 103 -17.99 -5.51 -0.47
CA LYS A 103 -18.53 -6.61 -1.27
C LYS A 103 -19.98 -6.90 -0.89
N PHE A 104 -20.27 -7.00 0.40
CA PHE A 104 -21.63 -7.18 0.91
C PHE A 104 -22.59 -6.09 0.42
N ALA A 105 -22.17 -4.82 0.48
CA ALA A 105 -22.97 -3.71 -0.02
C ALA A 105 -23.26 -3.83 -1.52
N GLN A 106 -22.25 -4.18 -2.32
CA GLN A 106 -22.40 -4.37 -3.78
C GLN A 106 -23.36 -5.52 -4.10
N GLU A 107 -23.23 -6.66 -3.44
CA GLU A 107 -24.04 -7.86 -3.68
C GLU A 107 -25.52 -7.66 -3.26
N ASN A 108 -25.78 -6.78 -2.31
CA ASN A 108 -27.13 -6.53 -1.79
C ASN A 108 -27.75 -5.20 -2.26
N GLY A 109 -27.12 -4.50 -3.22
CA GLY A 109 -27.61 -3.24 -3.75
C GLY A 109 -27.67 -2.10 -2.72
N ILE A 110 -26.87 -2.17 -1.65
CA ILE A 110 -26.79 -1.13 -0.62
C ILE A 110 -25.99 0.06 -1.19
N PRO A 111 -26.56 1.27 -1.24
CA PRO A 111 -25.83 2.44 -1.67
C PRO A 111 -24.65 2.71 -0.72
N PHE A 112 -23.44 2.88 -1.27
CA PHE A 112 -22.25 3.19 -0.47
C PHE A 112 -21.39 4.28 -1.10
N CYS A 113 -20.54 4.88 -0.27
CA CYS A 113 -19.59 5.91 -0.68
C CYS A 113 -18.29 5.77 0.10
N VAL A 114 -17.15 5.74 -0.60
CA VAL A 114 -15.81 5.84 0.02
C VAL A 114 -15.38 7.30 -0.04
N LEU A 115 -15.11 7.91 1.13
CA LEU A 115 -14.66 9.29 1.19
C LEU A 115 -13.15 9.38 0.90
N PRO A 116 -12.68 10.48 0.27
CA PRO A 116 -11.26 10.78 0.24
C PRO A 116 -10.77 11.19 1.63
N GLY A 117 -9.49 10.96 1.94
CA GLY A 117 -8.94 11.37 3.23
C GLY A 117 -7.52 10.90 3.47
N ALA A 118 -7.09 10.95 4.74
CA ALA A 118 -5.75 10.63 5.16
C ALA A 118 -5.31 9.21 4.72
N ASN A 119 -4.08 9.12 4.21
CA ASN A 119 -3.53 7.88 3.69
C ASN A 119 -2.00 7.92 3.77
N ALA A 120 -1.42 7.09 4.64
CA ALA A 120 0.02 7.07 4.87
C ALA A 120 0.83 6.59 3.65
N LEU A 121 0.28 5.70 2.83
CA LEU A 121 0.89 5.21 1.59
C LEU A 121 1.13 6.37 0.61
N LEU A 122 0.08 7.12 0.27
CA LEU A 122 0.16 8.22 -0.70
C LEU A 122 0.97 9.39 -0.15
N LEU A 123 0.87 9.67 1.16
CA LEU A 123 1.67 10.69 1.83
C LEU A 123 3.16 10.34 1.73
N ALA A 124 3.56 9.11 2.08
CA ALA A 124 4.95 8.68 2.00
C ALA A 124 5.49 8.74 0.56
N LEU A 125 4.69 8.29 -0.42
CA LEU A 125 5.07 8.33 -1.83
C LEU A 125 5.28 9.78 -2.30
N ALA A 126 4.35 10.69 -2.00
CA ALA A 126 4.46 12.10 -2.36
C ALA A 126 5.65 12.76 -1.68
N ALA A 127 5.85 12.53 -0.37
CA ALA A 127 6.96 13.10 0.39
C ALA A 127 8.33 12.54 -0.02
N SER A 128 8.41 11.36 -0.63
CA SER A 128 9.66 10.77 -1.13
C SER A 128 10.30 11.61 -2.23
N GLY A 129 9.48 12.33 -3.00
CA GLY A 129 9.93 13.06 -4.19
C GLY A 129 10.48 12.12 -5.27
N PHE A 130 10.13 10.85 -5.27
CA PHE A 130 10.48 9.93 -6.34
C PHE A 130 9.49 10.08 -7.50
N GLU A 131 10.02 10.30 -8.68
CA GLU A 131 9.22 10.49 -9.88
C GLU A 131 8.50 9.20 -10.30
N GLY A 132 7.41 9.35 -11.03
CA GLY A 132 6.64 8.27 -11.63
C GLY A 132 5.20 8.18 -11.12
N THR A 133 4.29 7.86 -12.04
CA THR A 133 2.85 7.72 -11.73
C THR A 133 2.47 6.30 -11.34
N LYS A 134 3.33 5.31 -11.63
CA LYS A 134 3.11 3.90 -11.30
C LYS A 134 3.93 3.53 -10.08
N PHE A 135 3.31 2.82 -9.15
CA PHE A 135 3.95 2.30 -7.96
C PHE A 135 3.30 1.00 -7.52
N TYR A 136 3.97 0.26 -6.65
CA TYR A 136 3.45 -0.92 -5.98
C TYR A 136 3.30 -0.65 -4.49
N PHE A 137 2.19 -1.08 -3.93
CA PHE A 137 1.99 -1.11 -2.49
C PHE A 137 2.00 -2.56 -2.00
N HIS A 138 2.88 -2.86 -1.06
CA HIS A 138 3.09 -4.21 -0.53
C HIS A 138 2.55 -4.38 0.89
N GLY A 139 2.13 -3.29 1.55
CA GLY A 139 1.74 -3.34 2.96
C GLY A 139 2.91 -3.73 3.86
N PHE A 140 2.67 -4.65 4.79
CA PHE A 140 3.69 -5.18 5.70
C PHE A 140 4.36 -6.43 5.13
N LEU A 141 5.67 -6.46 5.15
CA LEU A 141 6.42 -7.65 4.75
C LEU A 141 6.28 -8.78 5.79
N PRO A 142 6.49 -10.05 5.40
CA PRO A 142 6.39 -11.19 6.29
C PRO A 142 7.28 -11.09 7.53
N HIS A 143 6.78 -11.59 8.66
CA HIS A 143 7.55 -11.61 9.91
C HIS A 143 8.79 -12.53 9.83
N LYS A 144 8.65 -13.70 9.18
CA LYS A 144 9.76 -14.66 9.03
C LYS A 144 10.81 -14.12 8.07
N LYS A 145 12.07 -14.08 8.52
CA LYS A 145 13.22 -13.52 7.78
C LYS A 145 13.34 -14.08 6.37
N GLU A 146 13.23 -15.39 6.20
CA GLU A 146 13.37 -16.04 4.90
C GLU A 146 12.30 -15.58 3.91
N ALA A 147 11.03 -15.56 4.34
CA ALA A 147 9.92 -15.10 3.51
C ALA A 147 10.08 -13.61 3.18
N ARG A 148 10.47 -12.77 4.16
CA ARG A 148 10.73 -11.35 3.96
C ARG A 148 11.87 -11.11 2.97
N MET A 149 12.98 -11.85 3.11
CA MET A 149 14.11 -11.74 2.18
C MET A 149 13.76 -12.21 0.77
N LYS A 150 12.87 -13.20 0.63
CA LYS A 150 12.36 -13.63 -0.68
C LYS A 150 11.57 -12.51 -1.32
N GLU A 151 10.62 -11.91 -0.61
CA GLU A 151 9.78 -10.83 -1.11
C GLU A 151 10.59 -9.57 -1.43
N LEU A 152 11.58 -9.21 -0.62
CA LEU A 152 12.50 -8.12 -0.93
C LEU A 152 13.26 -8.32 -2.25
N ARG A 153 13.66 -9.56 -2.57
CA ARG A 153 14.30 -9.87 -3.85
C ARG A 153 13.35 -9.79 -5.04
N GLU A 154 12.05 -9.94 -4.82
CA GLU A 154 11.01 -9.74 -5.84
C GLU A 154 10.68 -8.25 -6.01
N ILE A 155 10.75 -7.47 -4.93
CA ILE A 155 10.47 -6.02 -4.94
C ILE A 155 11.63 -5.24 -5.59
N LEU A 156 12.87 -5.53 -5.25
CA LEU A 156 14.03 -4.72 -5.64
C LEU A 156 14.23 -4.56 -7.15
N PRO A 157 13.98 -5.55 -8.02
CA PRO A 157 14.11 -5.40 -9.47
C PRO A 157 12.94 -4.66 -10.11
N LEU A 158 11.90 -4.30 -9.36
CA LEU A 158 10.77 -3.59 -9.92
C LEU A 158 11.18 -2.19 -10.39
N LYS A 159 10.71 -1.80 -11.59
CA LYS A 159 10.98 -0.49 -12.19
C LYS A 159 10.18 0.64 -11.56
N TYR A 160 9.13 0.32 -10.82
CA TYR A 160 8.27 1.30 -10.16
C TYR A 160 8.58 1.40 -8.68
N ASN A 161 8.33 2.57 -8.10
CA ASN A 161 8.49 2.77 -6.67
C ASN A 161 7.65 1.76 -5.89
N SER A 162 8.20 1.23 -4.81
CA SER A 162 7.53 0.29 -3.92
C SER A 162 7.33 0.92 -2.57
N VAL A 163 6.09 0.86 -2.05
CA VAL A 163 5.73 1.41 -0.74
C VAL A 163 5.41 0.28 0.21
N LEU A 164 5.96 0.37 1.42
CA LEU A 164 5.81 -0.61 2.50
C LEU A 164 5.40 0.12 3.77
N TYR A 165 4.70 -0.57 4.66
CA TYR A 165 4.57 -0.19 6.06
C TYR A 165 5.52 -1.02 6.92
N GLU A 166 6.05 -0.42 7.99
CA GLU A 166 6.89 -1.16 8.90
C GLU A 166 6.71 -0.69 10.35
N SER A 167 6.90 -1.62 11.26
CA SER A 167 6.78 -1.37 12.69
C SER A 167 8.09 -0.86 13.29
N THR A 168 7.98 -0.16 14.42
CA THR A 168 9.10 0.23 15.29
C THR A 168 10.13 -0.88 15.49
N HIS A 169 9.66 -2.10 15.74
CA HIS A 169 10.53 -3.23 16.12
C HIS A 169 11.29 -3.83 14.94
N ARG A 170 10.88 -3.52 13.71
CA ARG A 170 11.40 -4.19 12.51
C ARG A 170 12.10 -3.25 11.54
N ILE A 171 11.91 -1.94 11.65
CA ILE A 171 12.46 -0.96 10.71
C ILE A 171 14.00 -1.03 10.61
N LEU A 172 14.71 -1.18 11.73
CA LEU A 172 16.16 -1.33 11.70
C LEU A 172 16.57 -2.62 11.00
N GLN A 173 15.90 -3.73 11.30
CA GLN A 173 16.19 -5.01 10.67
C GLN A 173 15.94 -4.94 9.15
N LEU A 174 14.82 -4.37 8.73
CA LEU A 174 14.50 -4.16 7.31
C LEU A 174 15.59 -3.33 6.62
N SER A 175 16.04 -2.24 7.25
CA SER A 175 17.07 -1.37 6.70
C SER A 175 18.41 -2.08 6.56
N LEU A 176 18.82 -2.90 7.54
CA LEU A 176 20.04 -3.72 7.48
C LEU A 176 19.94 -4.79 6.38
N GLU A 177 18.78 -5.41 6.20
CA GLU A 177 18.55 -6.38 5.13
C GLU A 177 18.61 -5.73 3.75
N LEU A 178 18.01 -4.56 3.56
CA LEU A 178 18.11 -3.77 2.33
C LEU A 178 19.56 -3.34 2.05
N ALA A 179 20.29 -2.87 3.05
CA ALA A 179 21.71 -2.50 2.93
C ALA A 179 22.57 -3.70 2.48
N LYS A 180 22.25 -4.91 2.92
CA LYS A 180 22.97 -6.13 2.55
C LYS A 180 22.74 -6.54 1.08
N ILE A 181 21.53 -6.39 0.55
CA ILE A 181 21.16 -6.92 -0.78
C ILE A 181 21.16 -5.86 -1.88
N ALA A 182 20.96 -4.59 -1.51
CA ALA A 182 20.92 -3.46 -2.43
C ALA A 182 21.49 -2.20 -1.77
N PRO A 183 22.80 -2.16 -1.41
CA PRO A 183 23.40 -1.13 -0.59
C PRO A 183 23.24 0.29 -1.16
N GLN A 184 23.24 0.44 -2.48
CA GLN A 184 23.12 1.73 -3.18
C GLN A 184 21.69 2.10 -3.55
N ARG A 185 20.69 1.25 -3.23
CA ARG A 185 19.27 1.54 -3.51
C ARG A 185 18.83 2.77 -2.74
N VAL A 186 18.29 3.75 -3.44
CA VAL A 186 17.76 4.96 -2.80
C VAL A 186 16.42 4.61 -2.14
N ILE A 187 16.30 4.97 -0.87
CA ILE A 187 15.13 4.71 -0.04
C ILE A 187 14.71 6.00 0.63
N TYR A 188 13.43 6.16 0.81
CA TYR A 188 12.86 7.20 1.65
C TYR A 188 12.06 6.55 2.78
N LEU A 189 12.24 7.08 3.98
CA LEU A 189 11.52 6.64 5.18
C LEU A 189 10.84 7.84 5.80
N ILE A 190 9.58 7.69 6.17
CA ILE A 190 8.87 8.64 7.02
C ILE A 190 8.44 7.94 8.30
N LYS A 191 8.73 8.58 9.43
CA LYS A 191 8.35 8.14 10.76
C LYS A 191 7.32 9.10 11.33
N GLU A 192 6.26 8.55 11.96
CA GLU A 192 5.24 9.32 12.67
C GLU A 192 4.59 10.39 11.78
N ALA A 193 4.23 10.01 10.55
CA ALA A 193 3.62 10.90 9.56
C ALA A 193 2.43 11.69 10.15
N THR A 194 2.38 13.00 9.90
CA THR A 194 1.41 13.98 10.41
C THR A 194 1.42 14.23 11.93
N LYS A 195 2.28 13.51 12.68
CA LYS A 195 2.39 13.68 14.15
C LYS A 195 3.46 14.70 14.52
N MET A 196 3.49 15.11 15.78
CA MET A 196 4.44 16.09 16.32
C MET A 196 5.91 15.73 16.06
N TYR A 197 6.25 14.46 16.04
CA TYR A 197 7.62 13.96 15.83
C TYR A 197 7.83 13.36 14.44
N GLU A 198 7.09 13.84 13.46
CA GLU A 198 7.31 13.45 12.07
C GLU A 198 8.77 13.66 11.68
N THR A 199 9.38 12.62 11.12
CA THR A 199 10.78 12.65 10.73
C THR A 199 10.98 11.97 9.39
N HIS A 200 11.80 12.58 8.53
CA HIS A 200 12.09 12.12 7.19
C HIS A 200 13.54 11.67 7.05
N TYR A 201 13.76 10.57 6.36
CA TYR A 201 15.08 10.05 6.02
C TYR A 201 15.11 9.73 4.53
N LYS A 202 16.13 10.18 3.83
CA LYS A 202 16.37 9.85 2.41
C LYS A 202 17.85 9.60 2.18
N GLY A 203 18.17 8.54 1.49
CA GLY A 203 19.55 8.16 1.19
C GLY A 203 19.65 6.74 0.63
N SER A 204 20.86 6.25 0.47
CA SER A 204 21.09 4.86 0.13
C SER A 204 20.71 3.92 1.28
N ALA A 205 20.41 2.67 0.96
CA ALA A 205 20.09 1.66 1.95
C ALA A 205 21.19 1.52 3.01
N SER A 206 22.46 1.59 2.61
CA SER A 206 23.61 1.52 3.53
C SER A 206 23.67 2.72 4.47
N GLU A 207 23.52 3.95 3.94
CA GLU A 207 23.53 5.17 4.77
C GLU A 207 22.40 5.18 5.79
N LEU A 208 21.19 4.78 5.36
CA LEU A 208 20.03 4.76 6.24
C LEU A 208 20.15 3.67 7.31
N ALA A 209 20.67 2.48 6.97
CA ALA A 209 20.92 1.43 7.95
C ALA A 209 21.89 1.88 9.06
N GLU A 210 22.96 2.59 8.71
CA GLU A 210 23.89 3.15 9.71
C GLU A 210 23.21 4.25 10.56
N LYS A 211 22.48 5.16 9.93
CA LYS A 211 21.78 6.25 10.63
C LYS A 211 20.73 5.75 11.61
N LEU A 212 20.01 4.67 11.27
CA LEU A 212 18.97 4.10 12.14
C LEU A 212 19.52 3.35 13.36
N LYS A 213 20.80 2.95 13.38
CA LYS A 213 21.41 2.31 14.58
C LYS A 213 21.42 3.22 15.81
N THR A 214 21.45 4.53 15.60
CA THR A 214 21.51 5.53 16.68
C THR A 214 20.26 6.38 16.80
N ALA A 215 19.30 6.19 15.89
CA ALA A 215 18.06 6.96 15.87
C ALA A 215 17.02 6.43 16.89
N ASN A 216 16.13 7.30 17.33
CA ASN A 216 14.92 6.87 18.03
C ASN A 216 13.94 6.22 17.05
N LEU A 217 13.75 4.91 17.16
CA LEU A 217 12.93 4.12 16.22
C LEU A 217 11.45 4.05 16.63
N ASN A 218 11.07 4.54 17.81
CA ASN A 218 9.69 4.48 18.29
C ASN A 218 8.75 5.26 17.36
N GLY A 219 7.69 4.60 16.92
CA GLY A 219 6.67 5.17 16.05
C GLY A 219 6.34 4.28 14.85
N GLU A 220 5.41 4.74 14.04
CA GLU A 220 4.97 4.09 12.81
C GLU A 220 5.80 4.55 11.62
N TRP A 221 6.08 3.64 10.72
CA TRP A 221 6.96 3.89 9.60
C TRP A 221 6.31 3.55 8.28
N ALA A 222 6.50 4.42 7.30
CA ALA A 222 6.29 4.08 5.89
C ALA A 222 7.63 4.18 5.14
N VAL A 223 7.85 3.23 4.26
CA VAL A 223 9.10 3.05 3.51
C VAL A 223 8.79 3.13 2.03
N VAL A 224 9.51 3.96 1.30
CA VAL A 224 9.43 4.02 -0.15
C VAL A 224 10.77 3.61 -0.73
N ILE A 225 10.80 2.52 -1.46
CA ILE A 225 11.98 2.04 -2.19
C ILE A 225 11.88 2.59 -3.62
N LYS A 226 12.87 3.39 -4.05
CA LYS A 226 12.92 3.90 -5.42
C LYS A 226 12.97 2.72 -6.40
N GLY A 227 12.14 2.78 -7.42
CA GLY A 227 12.16 1.80 -8.50
C GLY A 227 13.54 1.72 -9.16
N GLU A 228 13.87 0.56 -9.71
CA GLU A 228 15.11 0.41 -10.44
C GLU A 228 15.00 1.19 -11.75
N GLU A 229 15.86 2.19 -11.92
CA GLU A 229 16.03 2.77 -13.24
C GLU A 229 16.52 1.61 -14.11
N GLN A 230 15.68 1.16 -15.02
CA GLN A 230 16.16 0.28 -16.07
C GLN A 230 17.30 1.06 -16.71
N LYS A 231 18.57 0.68 -16.41
CA LYS A 231 19.61 0.84 -17.43
C LYS A 231 18.89 0.36 -18.68
N LYS A 232 18.80 1.20 -19.72
CA LYS A 232 18.29 0.72 -21.01
C LYS A 232 18.95 -0.63 -21.21
N SER A 233 18.32 -1.71 -20.77
CA SER A 233 18.61 -2.99 -21.28
C SER A 233 18.20 -2.78 -22.72
N GLU A 234 19.14 -2.59 -23.58
CA GLU A 234 18.94 -2.82 -24.98
C GLU A 234 18.37 -4.20 -25.00
N TYR A 235 17.05 -4.31 -25.00
CA TYR A 235 16.39 -5.56 -25.34
C TYR A 235 16.88 -5.80 -26.73
N LEU A 236 17.74 -6.82 -26.90
CA LEU A 236 18.14 -7.28 -28.20
C LEU A 236 16.83 -7.45 -28.99
N THR A 237 16.64 -6.60 -29.93
CA THR A 237 15.50 -6.68 -30.85
C THR A 237 15.82 -7.68 -31.95
N LYS A 238 14.81 -8.08 -32.69
CA LYS A 238 15.00 -8.89 -33.88
C LYS A 238 16.00 -8.22 -34.85
N GLU A 239 15.90 -6.92 -34.99
CA GLU A 239 16.73 -6.06 -35.84
C GLU A 239 18.21 -6.04 -35.38
N ASP A 240 18.47 -6.18 -34.09
CA ASP A 240 19.84 -6.27 -33.53
C ASP A 240 20.47 -7.64 -33.74
N ILE A 241 19.65 -8.72 -33.76
CA ILE A 241 20.13 -10.10 -33.89
C ILE A 241 20.33 -10.48 -35.35
N LEU A 242 19.52 -10.04 -36.27
CA LEU A 242 19.58 -10.40 -37.68
C LEU A 242 20.94 -10.08 -38.35
N PRO A 243 21.60 -8.93 -38.10
CA PRO A 243 22.89 -8.62 -38.70
C PRO A 243 24.07 -9.35 -38.04
N LEU A 244 23.90 -10.02 -36.89
CA LEU A 244 24.99 -10.70 -36.23
C LEU A 244 25.54 -11.84 -37.07
N LEU A 245 26.85 -11.95 -37.20
CA LEU A 245 27.53 -13.08 -37.87
C LEU A 245 27.57 -14.30 -36.96
N LEU A 246 26.41 -14.97 -36.80
CA LEU A 246 26.26 -16.18 -36.01
C LEU A 246 25.79 -17.37 -36.87
N PRO A 247 26.18 -18.61 -36.52
CA PRO A 247 25.60 -19.77 -37.15
C PRO A 247 24.07 -19.77 -37.08
N ALA A 248 23.38 -20.15 -38.17
CA ALA A 248 21.92 -20.09 -38.30
C ALA A 248 21.19 -20.73 -37.09
N LYS A 249 21.66 -21.84 -36.58
CA LYS A 249 21.08 -22.49 -35.40
C LYS A 249 21.19 -21.67 -34.11
N GLN A 250 22.29 -20.92 -33.91
CA GLN A 250 22.47 -20.06 -32.76
C GLN A 250 21.63 -18.78 -32.91
N LYS A 251 21.59 -18.18 -34.10
CA LYS A 251 20.78 -17.01 -34.43
C LYS A 251 19.29 -17.32 -34.25
N ALA A 252 18.81 -18.48 -34.72
CA ALA A 252 17.43 -18.94 -34.55
C ALA A 252 17.04 -19.09 -33.07
N LYS A 253 17.94 -19.60 -32.21
CA LYS A 253 17.69 -19.69 -30.76
C LYS A 253 17.57 -18.34 -30.08
N LEU A 254 18.37 -17.34 -30.50
CA LEU A 254 18.30 -15.99 -29.97
C LEU A 254 17.01 -15.28 -30.43
N LEU A 255 16.69 -15.38 -31.72
CA LEU A 255 15.47 -14.82 -32.29
C LEU A 255 14.22 -15.41 -31.62
N ALA A 256 14.15 -16.72 -31.43
CA ALA A 256 13.05 -17.37 -30.75
C ALA A 256 12.85 -16.86 -29.29
N LYS A 257 13.94 -16.57 -28.57
CA LYS A 257 13.85 -16.00 -27.22
C LYS A 257 13.32 -14.57 -27.21
N VAL A 258 13.61 -13.79 -28.22
CA VAL A 258 13.23 -12.38 -28.32
C VAL A 258 11.84 -12.20 -28.90
N THR A 259 11.45 -13.01 -29.89
CA THR A 259 10.15 -12.88 -30.57
C THR A 259 9.05 -13.74 -29.98
N GLY A 260 9.40 -14.80 -29.22
CA GLY A 260 8.45 -15.80 -28.71
C GLY A 260 8.04 -16.84 -29.75
N GLU A 261 8.57 -16.78 -30.97
CA GLU A 261 8.33 -17.74 -32.05
C GLU A 261 9.19 -18.99 -31.89
N SER A 262 8.89 -20.07 -32.62
CA SER A 262 9.64 -21.32 -32.48
C SER A 262 11.04 -21.25 -33.09
N VAL A 263 12.00 -21.94 -32.49
CA VAL A 263 13.38 -22.04 -33.00
C VAL A 263 13.39 -22.64 -34.41
N LYS A 264 12.45 -23.56 -34.70
CA LYS A 264 12.36 -24.23 -36.00
C LYS A 264 11.93 -23.24 -37.09
N GLU A 265 10.91 -22.41 -36.83
CA GLU A 265 10.46 -21.40 -37.78
C GLU A 265 11.57 -20.42 -38.12
N TRP A 266 12.27 -19.89 -37.10
CA TRP A 266 13.43 -19.02 -37.34
C TRP A 266 14.57 -19.70 -38.09
N TYR A 267 14.84 -20.97 -37.82
CA TYR A 267 15.87 -21.69 -38.51
C TYR A 267 15.54 -21.88 -39.99
N ASP A 268 14.31 -22.25 -40.30
CA ASP A 268 13.81 -22.41 -41.68
C ASP A 268 13.86 -21.10 -42.47
N ILE A 269 13.54 -19.95 -41.85
CA ILE A 269 13.66 -18.63 -42.42
C ILE A 269 15.12 -18.30 -42.75
N LEU A 270 16.02 -18.46 -41.78
CA LEU A 270 17.45 -18.13 -41.89
C LEU A 270 18.19 -18.96 -42.93
N ILE A 271 17.70 -20.17 -43.28
CA ILE A 271 18.29 -21.04 -44.32
C ILE A 271 17.76 -20.66 -45.70
N LYS A 272 16.52 -20.17 -45.81
CA LYS A 272 15.94 -19.77 -47.10
C LYS A 272 16.51 -18.44 -47.62
N ASP A 273 16.99 -17.59 -46.71
CA ASP A 273 17.59 -16.29 -47.05
C ASP A 273 19.10 -16.34 -47.29
N ASN A 274 19.75 -17.51 -47.22
CA ASN A 274 21.14 -17.80 -47.59
C ASN A 274 21.16 -18.66 -48.85
#